data_d8ec73400a7b6f9ac9a6ff29c8987ca1
#
_entry.id   d8ec73400a7b6f9ac9a6ff29c8987ca1
#
_cell.length_a   1.000
_cell.length_b   1.000
_cell.length_c   1.000
_cell.angle_alpha   90.00
_cell.angle_beta   90.00
_cell.angle_gamma   90.00
#
_symmetry.space_group_name_H-M   'P 1'
#
loop_
_entity.id
_entity.type
_entity.pdbx_description
1 polymer ?
#
loop_
_entity_poly.entity_id
_entity_poly.type
_entity_poly.pdbx_seq_one_letter_code
_entity_poly.pdbx_strand_id
1 'polypeptide(L)'
;MSYAPVRARLDAGELVVLDGAIGTEILRREVTWADHQLQTRPELVRSIHSSYLAAGADVISSNTFQLSRRGFMQHFKDAEHMRHIGASGLETRWAELVQAGVRLAQEARQAAGLGDSVAVAGAMTTLEWCFRPDLAPSGDAADAEYRELASVFAEAGCDLLLIETVNSVREAVAAARAARAVGLPCWIAFVPDEAGNLFSGETLAQACAALEPLQPDALLVNCAPPSDIAMGLRQLVRHSSAPVGIYPHIGRFDPPEWMFTDEYPPPRYLELAREWLASGARIIGGCCGTTPEHIAQLSTRLRM
;
A
#
# COMPACT_ATOMS: atom_id res chain seq x y z
N MET A 1 -8.66 7.76 17.34
CA MET A 1 -8.01 7.37 16.08
C MET A 1 -7.69 5.88 16.17
N SER A 2 -8.15 5.11 15.21
CA SER A 2 -8.06 3.64 15.20
C SER A 2 -6.62 3.11 14.99
N TYR A 3 -5.63 3.99 14.82
CA TYR A 3 -4.22 3.59 14.74
C TYR A 3 -3.59 3.26 16.11
N ALA A 4 -4.11 3.81 17.20
CA ALA A 4 -3.52 3.59 18.53
C ALA A 4 -3.42 2.10 18.94
N PRO A 5 -4.41 1.23 18.70
CA PRO A 5 -4.28 -0.20 18.98
C PRO A 5 -3.21 -0.89 18.12
N VAL A 6 -3.08 -0.50 16.83
CA VAL A 6 -2.04 -1.01 15.94
C VAL A 6 -0.65 -0.60 16.45
N ARG A 7 -0.49 0.66 16.84
CA ARG A 7 0.76 1.16 17.39
C ARG A 7 1.13 0.43 18.68
N ALA A 8 0.18 0.24 19.58
CA ALA A 8 0.42 -0.47 20.83
C ALA A 8 0.93 -1.92 20.61
N ARG A 9 0.37 -2.62 19.62
CA ARG A 9 0.87 -3.95 19.21
C ARG A 9 2.29 -3.90 18.71
N LEU A 10 2.60 -2.96 17.82
CA LEU A 10 3.97 -2.80 17.30
C LEU A 10 4.97 -2.49 18.40
N ASP A 11 4.61 -1.62 19.35
CA ASP A 11 5.44 -1.28 20.51
C ASP A 11 5.65 -2.47 21.46
N ALA A 12 4.66 -3.38 21.54
CA ALA A 12 4.77 -4.64 22.28
C ALA A 12 5.54 -5.74 21.50
N GLY A 13 5.96 -5.48 20.26
CA GLY A 13 6.60 -6.48 19.38
C GLY A 13 5.64 -7.55 18.87
N GLU A 14 4.33 -7.31 18.97
CA GLU A 14 3.29 -8.22 18.49
C GLU A 14 3.09 -8.11 16.99
N LEU A 15 2.53 -9.18 16.39
CA LEU A 15 2.19 -9.21 14.99
C LEU A 15 0.98 -8.32 14.69
N VAL A 16 1.13 -7.49 13.67
CA VAL A 16 0.05 -6.76 12.98
C VAL A 16 -0.20 -7.42 11.62
N VAL A 17 -1.44 -7.78 11.34
CA VAL A 17 -1.85 -8.35 10.06
C VAL A 17 -2.44 -7.27 9.17
N LEU A 18 -1.75 -6.99 8.07
CA LEU A 18 -2.25 -6.14 6.99
C LEU A 18 -3.16 -6.96 6.08
N ASP A 19 -4.06 -6.31 5.36
CA ASP A 19 -4.92 -6.96 4.37
C ASP A 19 -4.13 -7.53 3.17
N GLY A 20 -4.86 -7.97 2.16
CA GLY A 20 -4.32 -8.47 0.89
C GLY A 20 -4.75 -7.60 -0.28
N ALA A 21 -4.55 -8.12 -1.48
CA ALA A 21 -4.80 -7.43 -2.72
C ALA A 21 -6.28 -7.06 -2.94
N ILE A 22 -6.54 -5.80 -3.25
CA ILE A 22 -7.88 -5.38 -3.68
C ILE A 22 -8.02 -5.53 -5.20
N GLY A 23 -7.05 -5.04 -5.97
CA GLY A 23 -7.10 -5.06 -7.43
C GLY A 23 -7.24 -6.46 -8.02
N THR A 24 -6.43 -7.42 -7.58
CA THR A 24 -6.54 -8.80 -8.07
C THR A 24 -7.77 -9.54 -7.52
N GLU A 25 -8.33 -9.13 -6.38
CA GLU A 25 -9.62 -9.62 -5.91
C GLU A 25 -10.80 -9.10 -6.78
N ILE A 26 -10.71 -7.87 -7.29
CA ILE A 26 -11.63 -7.36 -8.30
C ILE A 26 -11.57 -8.24 -9.56
N LEU A 27 -10.35 -8.53 -10.07
CA LEU A 27 -10.18 -9.41 -11.23
C LEU A 27 -10.76 -10.82 -11.00
N ARG A 28 -10.62 -11.38 -9.81
CA ARG A 28 -11.20 -12.69 -9.47
C ARG A 28 -12.72 -12.69 -9.48
N ARG A 29 -13.35 -11.57 -9.14
CA ARG A 29 -14.81 -11.44 -9.04
C ARG A 29 -15.44 -10.88 -10.30
N GLU A 30 -14.65 -10.23 -11.17
CA GLU A 30 -15.11 -9.60 -12.41
C GLU A 30 -14.10 -9.83 -13.54
N VAL A 31 -14.59 -9.96 -14.76
CA VAL A 31 -13.77 -10.33 -15.93
C VAL A 31 -13.02 -9.13 -16.52
N THR A 32 -13.32 -7.89 -16.16
CA THR A 32 -12.72 -6.70 -16.76
C THR A 32 -12.22 -5.72 -15.72
N TRP A 33 -10.97 -5.32 -15.86
CA TRP A 33 -10.32 -4.25 -15.07
C TRP A 33 -10.54 -2.84 -15.66
N ALA A 34 -11.34 -2.66 -16.69
CA ALA A 34 -11.38 -1.42 -17.49
C ALA A 34 -11.98 -0.19 -16.80
N ASP A 35 -12.66 -0.35 -15.65
CA ASP A 35 -13.41 0.71 -15.01
C ASP A 35 -12.85 1.09 -13.64
N HIS A 36 -13.00 2.37 -13.26
CA HIS A 36 -12.76 2.80 -11.88
C HIS A 36 -13.83 2.22 -10.96
N GLN A 37 -13.59 1.04 -10.41
CA GLN A 37 -14.54 0.31 -9.55
C GLN A 37 -15.01 1.11 -8.34
N LEU A 38 -14.24 2.08 -7.88
CA LEU A 38 -14.66 3.04 -6.85
C LEU A 38 -15.94 3.80 -7.21
N GLN A 39 -16.17 4.05 -8.48
CA GLN A 39 -17.37 4.74 -8.99
C GLN A 39 -18.39 3.77 -9.58
N THR A 40 -17.92 2.81 -10.37
CA THR A 40 -18.81 1.91 -11.13
C THR A 40 -19.27 0.70 -10.31
N ARG A 41 -18.47 0.28 -9.32
CA ARG A 41 -18.71 -0.89 -8.47
C ARG A 41 -18.31 -0.68 -7.01
N PRO A 42 -18.78 0.40 -6.34
CA PRO A 42 -18.42 0.69 -4.95
C PRO A 42 -18.79 -0.47 -4.00
N GLU A 43 -19.88 -1.18 -4.27
CA GLU A 43 -20.32 -2.32 -3.48
C GLU A 43 -19.33 -3.49 -3.54
N LEU A 44 -18.72 -3.74 -4.71
CA LEU A 44 -17.70 -4.76 -4.88
C LEU A 44 -16.47 -4.42 -4.04
N VAL A 45 -15.97 -3.19 -4.14
CA VAL A 45 -14.81 -2.73 -3.35
C VAL A 45 -15.08 -2.84 -1.86
N ARG A 46 -16.26 -2.37 -1.40
CA ARG A 46 -16.67 -2.50 0.00
C ARG A 46 -16.76 -3.96 0.45
N SER A 47 -17.27 -4.87 -0.39
CA SER A 47 -17.35 -6.29 -0.07
C SER A 47 -15.97 -6.95 0.07
N ILE A 48 -14.96 -6.48 -0.68
CA ILE A 48 -13.58 -6.96 -0.57
C ILE A 48 -12.99 -6.52 0.77
N HIS A 49 -13.14 -5.25 1.15
CA HIS A 49 -12.73 -4.78 2.49
C HIS A 49 -13.40 -5.60 3.60
N SER A 50 -14.72 -5.84 3.49
CA SER A 50 -15.45 -6.67 4.46
C SER A 50 -14.89 -8.09 4.55
N SER A 51 -14.45 -8.68 3.43
CA SER A 51 -13.83 -10.01 3.43
C SER A 51 -12.48 -10.03 4.16
N TYR A 52 -11.65 -8.99 4.01
CA TYR A 52 -10.39 -8.88 4.75
C TYR A 52 -10.60 -8.59 6.24
N LEU A 53 -11.60 -7.80 6.60
CA LEU A 53 -11.99 -7.60 8.00
C LEU A 53 -12.45 -8.91 8.64
N ALA A 54 -13.29 -9.69 7.95
CA ALA A 54 -13.72 -11.01 8.41
C ALA A 54 -12.54 -12.01 8.51
N ALA A 55 -11.52 -11.86 7.65
CA ALA A 55 -10.27 -12.62 7.71
C ALA A 55 -9.36 -12.21 8.89
N GLY A 56 -9.67 -11.14 9.59
CA GLY A 56 -8.98 -10.69 10.80
C GLY A 56 -7.77 -9.77 10.54
N ALA A 57 -7.80 -8.97 9.49
CA ALA A 57 -6.83 -7.90 9.28
C ALA A 57 -6.92 -6.85 10.38
N ASP A 58 -5.78 -6.35 10.89
CA ASP A 58 -5.69 -5.23 11.84
C ASP A 58 -5.64 -3.88 11.12
N VAL A 59 -5.17 -3.91 9.87
CA VAL A 59 -5.09 -2.74 8.99
C VAL A 59 -5.65 -3.14 7.63
N ILE A 60 -6.56 -2.33 7.10
CA ILE A 60 -7.04 -2.47 5.71
C ILE A 60 -6.62 -1.25 4.93
N SER A 61 -6.14 -1.46 3.70
CA SER A 61 -5.70 -0.40 2.79
C SER A 61 -6.85 0.08 1.90
N SER A 62 -6.89 1.36 1.55
CA SER A 62 -7.86 1.89 0.60
C SER A 62 -7.54 1.46 -0.83
N ASN A 63 -8.57 1.32 -1.69
CA ASN A 63 -8.37 1.01 -3.12
C ASN A 63 -7.98 2.27 -3.91
N THR A 64 -6.79 2.81 -3.62
CA THR A 64 -6.33 4.10 -4.16
C THR A 64 -4.97 4.02 -4.85
N PHE A 65 -4.54 2.81 -5.22
CA PHE A 65 -3.29 2.59 -5.93
C PHE A 65 -3.20 3.45 -7.20
N GLN A 66 -2.13 4.22 -7.34
CA GLN A 66 -1.85 5.15 -8.45
C GLN A 66 -2.91 6.26 -8.70
N LEU A 67 -3.76 6.55 -7.74
CA LEU A 67 -4.63 7.72 -7.81
C LEU A 67 -3.86 8.96 -7.39
N SER A 68 -3.43 9.75 -8.36
CA SER A 68 -2.79 11.06 -8.16
C SER A 68 -3.22 12.03 -9.26
N ARG A 69 -3.07 13.34 -9.02
CA ARG A 69 -3.28 14.33 -10.07
C ARG A 69 -2.44 14.02 -11.31
N ARG A 70 -1.17 13.68 -11.12
CA ARG A 70 -0.25 13.34 -12.20
C ARG A 70 -0.77 12.18 -13.03
N GLY A 71 -1.18 11.07 -12.41
CA GLY A 71 -1.71 9.90 -13.09
C GLY A 71 -2.92 10.22 -13.98
N PHE A 72 -3.78 11.16 -13.55
CA PHE A 72 -4.94 11.60 -14.34
C PHE A 72 -4.58 12.60 -15.43
N MET A 73 -3.63 13.50 -15.17
CA MET A 73 -3.32 14.61 -16.08
C MET A 73 -2.26 14.26 -17.13
N GLN A 74 -1.47 13.21 -16.94
CA GLN A 74 -0.37 12.85 -17.86
C GLN A 74 -0.82 12.54 -19.31
N HIS A 75 -2.10 12.23 -19.51
CA HIS A 75 -2.67 11.95 -20.84
C HIS A 75 -3.02 13.22 -21.62
N PHE A 76 -2.93 14.39 -20.97
CA PHE A 76 -3.31 15.67 -21.57
C PHE A 76 -2.13 16.61 -21.60
N LYS A 77 -2.07 17.46 -22.63
CA LYS A 77 -1.04 18.49 -22.73
C LYS A 77 -1.17 19.53 -21.62
N ASP A 78 -2.40 19.95 -21.36
CA ASP A 78 -2.78 20.95 -20.37
C ASP A 78 -4.31 20.90 -20.11
N ALA A 79 -4.82 21.70 -19.21
CA ALA A 79 -6.23 21.78 -18.86
C ALA A 79 -7.11 22.29 -20.03
N GLU A 80 -6.54 23.08 -20.95
CA GLU A 80 -7.25 23.56 -22.14
C GLU A 80 -7.47 22.41 -23.14
N HIS A 81 -6.45 21.61 -23.39
CA HIS A 81 -6.55 20.39 -24.21
C HIS A 81 -7.59 19.43 -23.62
N MET A 82 -7.57 19.24 -22.30
CA MET A 82 -8.54 18.39 -21.61
C MET A 82 -9.98 18.89 -21.81
N ARG A 83 -10.25 20.20 -21.65
CA ARG A 83 -11.57 20.76 -21.91
C ARG A 83 -11.98 20.64 -23.38
N HIS A 84 -11.04 20.85 -24.30
CA HIS A 84 -11.29 20.77 -25.74
C HIS A 84 -11.81 19.39 -26.17
N ILE A 85 -11.29 18.32 -25.59
CA ILE A 85 -11.74 16.94 -25.88
C ILE A 85 -12.91 16.47 -25.01
N GLY A 86 -13.51 17.35 -24.23
CA GLY A 86 -14.69 17.02 -23.40
C GLY A 86 -14.39 16.30 -22.09
N ALA A 87 -13.14 16.31 -21.63
CA ALA A 87 -12.70 15.64 -20.41
C ALA A 87 -12.58 16.61 -19.21
N SER A 88 -13.39 17.67 -19.17
CA SER A 88 -13.39 18.64 -18.05
C SER A 88 -13.74 17.99 -16.72
N GLY A 89 -13.15 18.48 -15.63
CA GLY A 89 -13.38 18.00 -14.27
C GLY A 89 -12.42 16.87 -13.82
N LEU A 90 -11.56 16.35 -14.68
CA LEU A 90 -10.60 15.33 -14.30
C LEU A 90 -9.51 15.88 -13.36
N GLU A 91 -9.27 17.19 -13.39
CA GLU A 91 -8.31 17.88 -12.50
C GLU A 91 -8.65 17.74 -11.02
N THR A 92 -9.90 17.48 -10.67
CA THR A 92 -10.37 17.26 -9.28
C THR A 92 -10.81 15.82 -9.03
N ARG A 93 -11.15 15.09 -10.07
CA ARG A 93 -11.73 13.73 -9.98
C ARG A 93 -10.84 12.73 -9.26
N TRP A 94 -9.52 12.84 -9.40
CA TRP A 94 -8.58 11.98 -8.69
C TRP A 94 -8.75 12.09 -7.17
N ALA A 95 -8.93 13.32 -6.65
CA ALA A 95 -9.14 13.56 -5.23
C ALA A 95 -10.48 12.98 -4.75
N GLU A 96 -11.53 13.13 -5.54
CA GLU A 96 -12.85 12.54 -5.26
C GLU A 96 -12.76 11.00 -5.19
N LEU A 97 -11.96 10.38 -6.06
CA LEU A 97 -11.73 8.94 -6.06
C LEU A 97 -10.92 8.50 -4.84
N VAL A 98 -9.87 9.24 -4.45
CA VAL A 98 -9.12 8.97 -3.22
C VAL A 98 -10.04 9.00 -2.01
N GLN A 99 -10.86 10.06 -1.89
CA GLN A 99 -11.84 10.19 -0.80
C GLN A 99 -12.87 9.05 -0.83
N ALA A 100 -13.35 8.66 -2.01
CA ALA A 100 -14.26 7.52 -2.15
C ALA A 100 -13.63 6.20 -1.70
N GLY A 101 -12.36 5.95 -2.07
CA GLY A 101 -11.63 4.75 -1.68
C GLY A 101 -11.47 4.62 -0.16
N VAL A 102 -11.06 5.70 0.50
CA VAL A 102 -10.95 5.74 1.97
C VAL A 102 -12.32 5.56 2.63
N ARG A 103 -13.36 6.26 2.13
CA ARG A 103 -14.72 6.14 2.66
C ARG A 103 -15.26 4.70 2.59
N LEU A 104 -15.07 3.99 1.48
CA LEU A 104 -15.54 2.61 1.33
C LEU A 104 -14.89 1.66 2.32
N ALA A 105 -13.59 1.84 2.60
CA ALA A 105 -12.89 1.07 3.64
C ALA A 105 -13.45 1.40 5.05
N GLN A 106 -13.69 2.68 5.35
CA GLN A 106 -14.31 3.12 6.61
C GLN A 106 -15.72 2.56 6.79
N GLU A 107 -16.56 2.60 5.75
CA GLU A 107 -17.90 2.02 5.76
C GLU A 107 -17.89 0.52 6.04
N ALA A 108 -16.98 -0.23 5.41
CA ALA A 108 -16.80 -1.65 5.66
C ALA A 108 -16.41 -1.92 7.12
N ARG A 109 -15.44 -1.17 7.65
CA ARG A 109 -15.00 -1.25 9.05
C ARG A 109 -16.13 -0.94 10.02
N GLN A 110 -16.90 0.11 9.76
CA GLN A 110 -18.04 0.49 10.61
C GLN A 110 -19.13 -0.59 10.58
N ALA A 111 -19.47 -1.10 9.40
CA ALA A 111 -20.45 -2.18 9.25
C ALA A 111 -20.06 -3.47 9.98
N ALA A 112 -18.74 -3.74 10.08
CA ALA A 112 -18.21 -4.87 10.84
C ALA A 112 -18.15 -4.63 12.36
N GLY A 113 -18.45 -3.43 12.85
CA GLY A 113 -18.35 -3.07 14.28
C GLY A 113 -16.91 -2.97 14.79
N LEU A 114 -15.91 -2.77 13.92
CA LEU A 114 -14.48 -2.78 14.21
C LEU A 114 -13.86 -1.37 14.27
N GLY A 115 -14.69 -0.34 14.47
CA GLY A 115 -14.29 1.06 14.39
C GLY A 115 -13.06 1.46 15.22
N ASP A 116 -12.88 0.87 16.39
CA ASP A 116 -11.81 1.22 17.33
C ASP A 116 -10.64 0.22 17.33
N SER A 117 -10.73 -0.88 16.59
CA SER A 117 -9.75 -1.97 16.64
C SER A 117 -8.97 -2.18 15.34
N VAL A 118 -9.50 -1.73 14.21
CA VAL A 118 -8.87 -1.85 12.90
C VAL A 118 -8.59 -0.47 12.33
N ALA A 119 -7.40 -0.28 11.78
CA ALA A 119 -7.02 0.97 11.13
C ALA A 119 -7.31 0.93 9.61
N VAL A 120 -7.69 2.08 9.05
CA VAL A 120 -7.79 2.31 7.60
C VAL A 120 -6.56 3.06 7.13
N ALA A 121 -5.74 2.40 6.33
CA ALA A 121 -4.57 2.99 5.70
C ALA A 121 -4.96 3.65 4.37
N GLY A 122 -4.59 4.91 4.19
CA GLY A 122 -4.59 5.55 2.88
C GLY A 122 -3.44 5.00 2.05
N ALA A 123 -3.74 4.16 1.04
CA ALA A 123 -2.72 3.58 0.16
C ALA A 123 -2.23 4.63 -0.84
N MET A 124 -1.08 5.21 -0.56
CA MET A 124 -0.42 6.23 -1.37
C MET A 124 0.81 5.63 -2.05
N THR A 125 0.91 5.75 -3.35
CA THR A 125 2.02 5.16 -4.10
C THR A 125 2.97 6.21 -4.68
N THR A 126 3.91 5.77 -5.54
CA THR A 126 4.79 6.65 -6.30
C THR A 126 4.01 7.57 -7.24
N LEU A 127 4.55 8.76 -7.52
CA LEU A 127 3.90 9.77 -8.37
C LEU A 127 3.85 9.36 -9.85
N GLU A 128 4.79 8.52 -10.27
CA GLU A 128 4.83 7.88 -11.58
C GLU A 128 4.67 6.36 -11.45
N TRP A 129 4.68 5.65 -12.57
CA TRP A 129 4.63 4.20 -12.58
C TRP A 129 5.73 3.61 -11.68
N CYS A 130 5.34 2.76 -10.74
CA CYS A 130 6.22 2.28 -9.67
C CYS A 130 7.47 1.52 -10.13
N PHE A 131 7.55 1.09 -11.39
CA PHE A 131 8.73 0.48 -11.99
C PHE A 131 9.54 1.45 -12.86
N ARG A 132 9.24 2.74 -12.85
CA ARG A 132 9.90 3.79 -13.64
C ARG A 132 10.33 4.97 -12.74
N PRO A 133 11.25 4.74 -11.77
CA PRO A 133 11.75 5.80 -10.89
C PRO A 133 12.46 6.93 -11.65
N ASP A 134 12.92 6.66 -12.87
CA ASP A 134 13.54 7.64 -13.77
C ASP A 134 12.57 8.74 -14.23
N LEU A 135 11.26 8.45 -14.28
CA LEU A 135 10.21 9.40 -14.66
C LEU A 135 9.66 10.20 -13.50
N ALA A 136 9.87 9.74 -12.27
CA ALA A 136 9.35 10.41 -11.08
C ALA A 136 9.93 11.83 -10.94
N PRO A 137 9.10 12.83 -10.57
CA PRO A 137 9.57 14.18 -10.33
C PRO A 137 10.58 14.20 -9.17
N SER A 138 11.35 15.27 -9.05
CA SER A 138 12.35 15.43 -8.00
C SER A 138 12.29 16.84 -7.39
N GLY A 139 12.92 16.99 -6.22
CA GLY A 139 12.99 18.27 -5.52
C GLY A 139 11.61 18.84 -5.18
N ASP A 140 11.46 20.15 -5.33
CA ASP A 140 10.25 20.90 -4.97
C ASP A 140 8.98 20.38 -5.65
N ALA A 141 9.09 19.86 -6.87
CA ALA A 141 7.94 19.29 -7.59
C ALA A 141 7.42 18.03 -6.90
N ALA A 142 8.31 17.10 -6.53
CA ALA A 142 7.92 15.90 -5.78
C ALA A 142 7.34 16.27 -4.40
N ASP A 143 8.00 17.18 -3.67
CA ASP A 143 7.53 17.63 -2.36
C ASP A 143 6.14 18.28 -2.44
N ALA A 144 5.86 19.05 -3.49
CA ALA A 144 4.55 19.70 -3.69
C ALA A 144 3.46 18.67 -4.03
N GLU A 145 3.73 17.74 -4.94
CA GLU A 145 2.76 16.73 -5.38
C GLU A 145 2.43 15.72 -4.26
N TYR A 146 3.44 15.25 -3.50
CA TYR A 146 3.20 14.40 -2.34
C TYR A 146 2.44 15.11 -1.22
N ARG A 147 2.72 16.40 -1.00
CA ARG A 147 1.97 17.20 -0.01
C ARG A 147 0.51 17.35 -0.41
N GLU A 148 0.23 17.64 -1.67
CA GLU A 148 -1.14 17.71 -2.19
C GLU A 148 -1.86 16.37 -1.98
N LEU A 149 -1.23 15.26 -2.37
CA LEU A 149 -1.80 13.93 -2.25
C LEU A 149 -2.04 13.54 -0.78
N ALA A 150 -1.06 13.75 0.10
CA ALA A 150 -1.20 13.47 1.53
C ALA A 150 -2.31 14.30 2.19
N SER A 151 -2.51 15.55 1.75
CA SER A 151 -3.60 16.40 2.26
C SER A 151 -4.97 15.81 1.92
N VAL A 152 -5.16 15.30 0.70
CA VAL A 152 -6.42 14.66 0.30
C VAL A 152 -6.71 13.40 1.13
N PHE A 153 -5.70 12.59 1.43
CA PHE A 153 -5.84 11.44 2.32
C PHE A 153 -6.18 11.83 3.77
N ALA A 154 -5.55 12.89 4.28
CA ALA A 154 -5.84 13.40 5.61
C ALA A 154 -7.27 13.95 5.71
N GLU A 155 -7.73 14.70 4.71
CA GLU A 155 -9.11 15.19 4.60
C GLU A 155 -10.12 14.05 4.48
N ALA A 156 -9.76 12.94 3.81
CA ALA A 156 -10.59 11.74 3.74
C ALA A 156 -10.68 11.00 5.09
N GLY A 157 -9.81 11.31 6.06
CA GLY A 157 -9.85 10.79 7.41
C GLY A 157 -9.32 9.37 7.54
N CYS A 158 -8.32 8.96 6.76
CA CYS A 158 -7.60 7.70 7.00
C CYS A 158 -6.83 7.77 8.34
N ASP A 159 -6.53 6.62 8.94
CA ASP A 159 -5.88 6.55 10.24
C ASP A 159 -4.35 6.60 10.14
N LEU A 160 -3.79 6.22 8.98
CA LEU A 160 -2.37 6.28 8.65
C LEU A 160 -2.20 6.36 7.13
N LEU A 161 -1.00 6.74 6.67
CA LEU A 161 -0.59 6.60 5.28
C LEU A 161 0.26 5.35 5.11
N LEU A 162 -0.13 4.48 4.21
CA LEU A 162 0.69 3.39 3.67
C LEU A 162 1.25 3.84 2.32
N ILE A 163 2.50 4.29 2.33
CA ILE A 163 3.22 4.72 1.13
C ILE A 163 3.87 3.48 0.55
N GLU A 164 3.28 2.93 -0.50
CA GLU A 164 3.64 1.59 -0.98
C GLU A 164 4.31 1.59 -2.36
N THR A 165 5.06 0.50 -2.60
CA THR A 165 5.70 0.21 -3.89
C THR A 165 6.73 1.28 -4.28
N VAL A 166 7.37 1.87 -3.26
CA VAL A 166 8.41 2.90 -3.45
C VAL A 166 9.69 2.26 -3.93
N ASN A 167 10.33 2.86 -4.91
CA ASN A 167 11.54 2.32 -5.54
C ASN A 167 12.68 3.35 -5.70
N SER A 168 12.59 4.47 -5.00
CA SER A 168 13.67 5.45 -4.89
C SER A 168 13.69 6.12 -3.51
N VAL A 169 14.87 6.41 -3.00
CA VAL A 169 15.04 7.09 -1.70
C VAL A 169 14.46 8.51 -1.75
N ARG A 170 14.60 9.21 -2.87
CA ARG A 170 14.08 10.58 -3.01
C ARG A 170 12.56 10.65 -2.85
N GLU A 171 11.80 9.71 -3.46
CA GLU A 171 10.35 9.67 -3.32
C GLU A 171 9.93 9.24 -1.92
N ALA A 172 10.60 8.24 -1.32
CA ALA A 172 10.37 7.85 0.06
C ALA A 172 10.48 9.05 1.02
N VAL A 173 11.53 9.85 0.88
CA VAL A 173 11.77 11.03 1.71
C VAL A 173 10.72 12.12 1.48
N ALA A 174 10.36 12.41 0.22
CA ALA A 174 9.33 13.41 -0.11
C ALA A 174 7.96 12.99 0.45
N ALA A 175 7.58 11.73 0.27
CA ALA A 175 6.32 11.19 0.78
C ALA A 175 6.28 11.15 2.32
N ALA A 176 7.37 10.77 2.99
CA ALA A 176 7.47 10.81 4.45
C ALA A 176 7.34 12.22 5.02
N ARG A 177 7.98 13.21 4.37
CA ARG A 177 7.81 14.63 4.73
C ARG A 177 6.35 15.08 4.60
N ALA A 178 5.69 14.67 3.52
CA ALA A 178 4.28 14.99 3.29
C ALA A 178 3.36 14.37 4.36
N ALA A 179 3.55 13.09 4.71
CA ALA A 179 2.82 12.43 5.79
C ALA A 179 2.99 13.16 7.13
N ARG A 180 4.23 13.51 7.47
CA ARG A 180 4.54 14.28 8.69
C ARG A 180 3.88 15.66 8.69
N ALA A 181 3.84 16.35 7.54
CA ALA A 181 3.24 17.68 7.42
C ALA A 181 1.73 17.66 7.68
N VAL A 182 1.04 16.58 7.34
CA VAL A 182 -0.40 16.41 7.63
C VAL A 182 -0.69 15.71 8.96
N GLY A 183 0.36 15.34 9.71
CA GLY A 183 0.24 14.76 11.05
C GLY A 183 -0.29 13.33 11.09
N LEU A 184 -0.17 12.57 10.00
CA LEU A 184 -0.58 11.17 9.95
C LEU A 184 0.60 10.23 10.24
N PRO A 185 0.37 9.11 10.96
CA PRO A 185 1.31 8.00 11.01
C PRO A 185 1.68 7.52 9.60
N CYS A 186 2.93 7.08 9.42
CA CYS A 186 3.47 6.78 8.11
C CYS A 186 4.17 5.42 8.08
N TRP A 187 3.68 4.53 7.24
CA TRP A 187 4.36 3.29 6.85
C TRP A 187 4.89 3.44 5.43
N ILE A 188 6.13 3.03 5.19
CA ILE A 188 6.74 3.11 3.86
C ILE A 188 7.14 1.71 3.43
N ALA A 189 6.62 1.28 2.28
CA ALA A 189 6.88 -0.04 1.70
C ALA A 189 7.64 0.10 0.38
N PHE A 190 8.75 -0.62 0.30
CA PHE A 190 9.65 -0.62 -0.85
C PHE A 190 9.42 -1.85 -1.71
N VAL A 191 9.57 -1.70 -3.03
CA VAL A 191 9.66 -2.83 -3.93
C VAL A 191 11.13 -3.12 -4.23
N PRO A 192 11.70 -4.23 -3.70
CA PRO A 192 13.09 -4.59 -3.96
C PRO A 192 13.21 -5.36 -5.29
N ASP A 193 14.39 -5.26 -5.90
CA ASP A 193 14.85 -6.17 -6.93
C ASP A 193 15.35 -7.51 -6.35
N GLU A 194 15.83 -8.42 -7.18
CA GLU A 194 16.35 -9.73 -6.80
C GLU A 194 17.58 -9.65 -5.87
N ALA A 195 18.34 -8.54 -5.93
CA ALA A 195 19.48 -8.28 -5.06
C ALA A 195 19.09 -7.60 -3.73
N GLY A 196 17.82 -7.21 -3.59
CA GLY A 196 17.29 -6.47 -2.43
C GLY A 196 17.57 -4.96 -2.50
N ASN A 197 17.84 -4.41 -3.69
CA ASN A 197 17.98 -2.98 -3.92
C ASN A 197 16.69 -2.39 -4.50
N LEU A 198 16.60 -1.06 -4.50
CA LEU A 198 15.53 -0.34 -5.18
C LEU A 198 15.80 -0.26 -6.69
N PHE A 199 14.76 -0.13 -7.51
CA PHE A 199 14.91 0.01 -8.96
C PHE A 199 15.67 1.28 -9.39
N SER A 200 15.80 2.26 -8.52
CA SER A 200 16.69 3.43 -8.69
C SER A 200 18.19 3.08 -8.57
N GLY A 201 18.52 1.86 -8.15
CA GLY A 201 19.89 1.40 -7.85
C GLY A 201 20.37 1.72 -6.45
N GLU A 202 19.57 2.40 -5.63
CA GLU A 202 19.87 2.69 -4.23
C GLU A 202 19.60 1.46 -3.36
N THR A 203 20.32 1.33 -2.23
CA THR A 203 20.12 0.23 -1.29
C THR A 203 19.06 0.54 -0.24
N LEU A 204 18.43 -0.49 0.34
CA LEU A 204 17.52 -0.30 1.49
C LEU A 204 18.25 0.27 2.72
N ALA A 205 19.54 0.04 2.87
CA ALA A 205 20.35 0.70 3.91
C ALA A 205 20.39 2.22 3.73
N GLN A 206 20.56 2.70 2.48
CA GLN A 206 20.50 4.13 2.16
C GLN A 206 19.11 4.70 2.41
N ALA A 207 18.05 3.94 2.06
CA ALA A 207 16.66 4.34 2.34
C ALA A 207 16.41 4.48 3.85
N CYS A 208 16.81 3.49 4.67
CA CYS A 208 16.70 3.55 6.12
C CYS A 208 17.41 4.77 6.70
N ALA A 209 18.67 5.00 6.30
CA ALA A 209 19.44 6.14 6.79
C ALA A 209 18.82 7.49 6.42
N ALA A 210 18.26 7.62 5.20
CA ALA A 210 17.61 8.86 4.76
C ALA A 210 16.28 9.12 5.48
N LEU A 211 15.58 8.06 5.89
CA LEU A 211 14.28 8.14 6.57
C LEU A 211 14.39 8.26 8.09
N GLU A 212 15.51 7.88 8.69
CA GLU A 212 15.71 7.94 10.15
C GLU A 212 15.35 9.30 10.77
N PRO A 213 15.73 10.46 10.19
CA PRO A 213 15.35 11.77 10.74
C PRO A 213 13.84 12.08 10.65
N LEU A 214 13.12 11.36 9.79
CA LEU A 214 11.69 11.53 9.58
C LEU A 214 10.84 10.60 10.46
N GLN A 215 11.48 9.60 11.08
CA GLN A 215 10.87 8.68 12.03
C GLN A 215 9.56 8.04 11.53
N PRO A 216 9.59 7.29 10.41
CA PRO A 216 8.40 6.56 9.96
C PRO A 216 7.96 5.55 11.03
N ASP A 217 6.66 5.30 11.13
CA ASP A 217 6.10 4.37 12.11
C ASP A 217 6.41 2.90 11.78
N ALA A 218 6.65 2.58 10.51
CA ALA A 218 7.15 1.27 10.06
C ALA A 218 7.81 1.38 8.68
N LEU A 219 8.73 0.44 8.40
CA LEU A 219 9.31 0.23 7.06
C LEU A 219 8.99 -1.19 6.59
N LEU A 220 8.53 -1.32 5.37
CA LEU A 220 8.09 -2.59 4.80
C LEU A 220 8.76 -2.86 3.45
N VAL A 221 8.68 -4.11 3.01
CA VAL A 221 8.91 -4.49 1.61
C VAL A 221 7.65 -5.11 1.04
N ASN A 222 7.34 -4.78 -0.22
CA ASN A 222 6.12 -5.24 -0.86
C ASN A 222 6.28 -5.52 -2.35
N CYS A 223 5.24 -6.11 -2.93
CA CYS A 223 5.04 -6.23 -4.38
C CYS A 223 6.22 -6.84 -5.16
N ALA A 224 6.96 -7.73 -4.52
CA ALA A 224 7.98 -8.58 -5.13
C ALA A 224 7.67 -10.06 -4.83
N PRO A 225 8.20 -11.02 -5.61
CA PRO A 225 8.01 -12.45 -5.33
C PRO A 225 8.51 -12.83 -3.93
N PRO A 226 7.96 -13.90 -3.31
CA PRO A 226 8.37 -14.34 -1.97
C PRO A 226 9.87 -14.62 -1.81
N SER A 227 10.57 -15.04 -2.87
CA SER A 227 12.02 -15.25 -2.88
C SER A 227 12.79 -13.94 -2.70
N ASP A 228 12.45 -12.92 -3.50
CA ASP A 228 13.18 -11.67 -3.60
C ASP A 228 12.89 -10.76 -2.41
N ILE A 229 11.63 -10.71 -2.01
CA ILE A 229 11.16 -9.87 -0.91
C ILE A 229 11.80 -10.26 0.44
N ALA A 230 12.14 -11.54 0.64
CA ALA A 230 12.82 -12.01 1.84
C ALA A 230 14.22 -11.42 1.99
N MET A 231 14.93 -11.11 0.90
CA MET A 231 16.20 -10.40 0.92
C MET A 231 16.00 -8.97 1.41
N GLY A 232 15.00 -8.26 0.87
CA GLY A 232 14.64 -6.92 1.30
C GLY A 232 14.27 -6.84 2.78
N LEU A 233 13.47 -7.81 3.29
CA LEU A 233 13.15 -7.89 4.72
C LEU A 233 14.41 -7.98 5.60
N ARG A 234 15.38 -8.83 5.25
CA ARG A 234 16.64 -8.96 5.99
C ARG A 234 17.41 -7.65 6.03
N GLN A 235 17.41 -6.88 4.94
CA GLN A 235 18.05 -5.56 4.90
C GLN A 235 17.32 -4.56 5.82
N LEU A 236 15.99 -4.52 5.80
CA LEU A 236 15.23 -3.66 6.70
C LEU A 236 15.47 -4.01 8.17
N VAL A 237 15.43 -5.30 8.54
CA VAL A 237 15.69 -5.75 9.93
C VAL A 237 17.09 -5.32 10.39
N ARG A 238 18.07 -5.32 9.51
CA ARG A 238 19.45 -4.93 9.83
C ARG A 238 19.65 -3.44 10.00
N HIS A 239 18.92 -2.62 9.25
CA HIS A 239 19.21 -1.19 9.11
C HIS A 239 18.13 -0.26 9.64
N SER A 240 16.92 -0.77 9.97
CA SER A 240 15.81 0.02 10.51
C SER A 240 15.73 -0.08 12.02
N SER A 241 15.50 1.05 12.68
CA SER A 241 15.08 1.11 14.08
C SER A 241 13.54 1.05 14.26
N ALA A 242 12.78 1.32 13.19
CA ALA A 242 11.33 1.20 13.17
C ALA A 242 10.89 -0.26 13.00
N PRO A 243 9.67 -0.64 13.43
CA PRO A 243 9.09 -1.92 13.10
C PRO A 243 9.15 -2.22 11.60
N VAL A 244 9.43 -3.47 11.24
CA VAL A 244 9.55 -3.87 9.83
C VAL A 244 8.45 -4.84 9.42
N GLY A 245 8.06 -4.79 8.14
CA GLY A 245 6.99 -5.63 7.61
C GLY A 245 7.24 -6.13 6.19
N ILE A 246 6.34 -7.01 5.76
CA ILE A 246 6.43 -7.70 4.48
C ILE A 246 5.05 -8.08 3.95
N TYR A 247 4.78 -7.79 2.67
CA TYR A 247 3.57 -8.22 1.97
C TYR A 247 3.86 -8.46 0.47
N PRO A 248 4.31 -9.69 0.13
CA PRO A 248 4.66 -10.07 -1.23
C PRO A 248 3.45 -10.20 -2.15
N HIS A 249 3.72 -10.17 -3.46
CA HIS A 249 2.75 -10.66 -4.43
C HIS A 249 2.93 -12.16 -4.69
N ILE A 250 1.86 -12.81 -5.13
CA ILE A 250 1.87 -14.18 -5.63
C ILE A 250 1.25 -14.23 -7.03
N GLY A 251 1.94 -14.90 -7.96
CA GLY A 251 1.65 -14.83 -9.39
C GLY A 251 2.61 -13.87 -10.10
N ARG A 252 2.23 -13.42 -11.29
CA ARG A 252 3.06 -12.50 -12.07
C ARG A 252 2.21 -11.55 -12.91
N PHE A 253 2.74 -10.37 -13.14
CA PHE A 253 2.18 -9.43 -14.09
C PHE A 253 2.75 -9.72 -15.49
N ASP A 254 1.86 -10.04 -16.43
CA ASP A 254 2.16 -10.25 -17.85
C ASP A 254 1.27 -9.27 -18.62
N PRO A 255 1.78 -8.04 -18.89
CA PRO A 255 0.95 -6.93 -19.35
C PRO A 255 0.06 -7.26 -20.55
N PRO A 256 -1.23 -6.91 -20.50
CA PRO A 256 -1.92 -6.11 -19.45
C PRO A 256 -2.52 -6.94 -18.31
N GLU A 257 -2.26 -8.24 -18.24
CA GLU A 257 -2.98 -9.18 -17.37
C GLU A 257 -2.18 -9.60 -16.14
N TRP A 258 -2.90 -9.99 -15.09
CA TRP A 258 -2.33 -10.67 -13.94
C TRP A 258 -2.49 -12.18 -14.09
N MET A 259 -1.36 -12.89 -14.08
CA MET A 259 -1.32 -14.35 -14.13
C MET A 259 -1.34 -14.92 -12.73
N PHE A 260 -2.46 -15.51 -12.34
CA PHE A 260 -2.59 -16.18 -11.05
C PHE A 260 -1.76 -17.47 -11.01
N THR A 261 -1.38 -17.91 -9.81
CA THR A 261 -0.63 -19.13 -9.56
C THR A 261 -1.21 -19.91 -8.39
N ASP A 262 -1.08 -21.22 -8.42
CA ASP A 262 -1.38 -22.13 -7.32
C ASP A 262 -0.12 -22.53 -6.52
N GLU A 263 1.02 -21.92 -6.80
CA GLU A 263 2.30 -22.21 -6.15
C GLU A 263 2.31 -21.85 -4.66
N TYR A 264 1.57 -20.81 -4.29
CA TYR A 264 1.51 -20.29 -2.93
C TYR A 264 0.08 -20.34 -2.36
N PRO A 265 -0.52 -21.53 -2.19
CA PRO A 265 -1.82 -21.63 -1.52
C PRO A 265 -1.73 -21.15 -0.07
N PRO A 266 -2.86 -20.80 0.60
CA PRO A 266 -2.83 -20.22 1.95
C PRO A 266 -2.00 -20.98 2.98
N PRO A 267 -1.96 -22.34 3.02
CA PRO A 267 -1.06 -23.06 3.95
C PRO A 267 0.42 -22.87 3.63
N ARG A 268 0.82 -22.83 2.36
CA ARG A 268 2.21 -22.60 1.95
C ARG A 268 2.64 -21.15 2.25
N TYR A 269 1.75 -20.21 2.02
CA TYR A 269 1.98 -18.80 2.37
C TYR A 269 2.17 -18.61 3.88
N LEU A 270 1.40 -19.34 4.71
CA LEU A 270 1.57 -19.35 6.16
C LEU A 270 2.96 -19.87 6.59
N GLU A 271 3.50 -20.90 5.94
CA GLU A 271 4.85 -21.39 6.21
C GLU A 271 5.89 -20.28 6.00
N LEU A 272 5.84 -19.59 4.85
CA LEU A 272 6.70 -18.46 4.55
C LEU A 272 6.52 -17.33 5.58
N ALA A 273 5.28 -17.03 5.97
CA ALA A 273 5.00 -16.00 6.95
C ALA A 273 5.62 -16.30 8.33
N ARG A 274 5.68 -17.58 8.73
CA ARG A 274 6.41 -18.00 9.95
C ARG A 274 7.91 -17.73 9.84
N GLU A 275 8.50 -17.98 8.68
CA GLU A 275 9.92 -17.69 8.42
C GLU A 275 10.19 -16.17 8.48
N TRP A 276 9.30 -15.34 7.90
CA TRP A 276 9.41 -13.89 7.95
C TRP A 276 9.25 -13.35 9.37
N LEU A 277 8.30 -13.88 10.13
CA LEU A 277 8.09 -13.51 11.54
C LEU A 277 9.34 -13.85 12.38
N ALA A 278 9.89 -15.06 12.19
CA ALA A 278 11.12 -15.50 12.85
C ALA A 278 12.34 -14.63 12.43
N SER A 279 12.32 -14.10 11.19
CA SER A 279 13.34 -13.19 10.67
C SER A 279 13.19 -11.75 11.17
N GLY A 280 12.16 -11.43 11.95
CA GLY A 280 11.98 -10.12 12.58
C GLY A 280 10.83 -9.27 12.04
N ALA A 281 10.05 -9.75 11.06
CA ALA A 281 8.85 -9.03 10.62
C ALA A 281 7.85 -8.89 11.80
N ARG A 282 7.18 -7.75 11.85
CA ARG A 282 6.08 -7.46 12.80
C ARG A 282 4.80 -7.04 12.10
N ILE A 283 4.87 -6.77 10.81
CA ILE A 283 3.71 -6.51 9.96
C ILE A 283 3.77 -7.51 8.81
N ILE A 284 2.73 -8.30 8.63
CA ILE A 284 2.63 -9.28 7.54
C ILE A 284 1.27 -9.14 6.88
N GLY A 285 1.24 -9.09 5.56
CA GLY A 285 0.03 -9.05 4.75
C GLY A 285 0.24 -9.68 3.40
N GLY A 286 -0.52 -9.26 2.41
CA GLY A 286 -0.38 -9.72 1.04
C GLY A 286 -0.52 -8.59 0.02
N CYS A 287 0.14 -8.74 -1.14
CA CYS A 287 -0.01 -7.90 -2.32
C CYS A 287 -0.73 -8.69 -3.41
N CYS A 288 -0.58 -8.32 -4.68
CA CYS A 288 -1.28 -8.93 -5.80
C CYS A 288 -1.32 -10.46 -5.75
N GLY A 289 -2.46 -11.03 -6.09
CA GLY A 289 -2.71 -12.48 -6.08
C GLY A 289 -3.14 -13.08 -4.75
N THR A 290 -2.86 -12.43 -3.60
CA THR A 290 -3.32 -12.91 -2.29
C THR A 290 -4.83 -12.72 -2.11
N THR A 291 -5.44 -13.53 -1.26
CA THR A 291 -6.88 -13.59 -1.03
C THR A 291 -7.22 -13.46 0.45
N PRO A 292 -8.50 -13.24 0.81
CA PRO A 292 -8.93 -13.26 2.20
C PRO A 292 -8.56 -14.54 2.95
N GLU A 293 -8.50 -15.70 2.28
CA GLU A 293 -8.10 -16.96 2.90
C GLU A 293 -6.63 -16.95 3.33
N HIS A 294 -5.74 -16.31 2.57
CA HIS A 294 -4.35 -16.10 2.98
C HIS A 294 -4.29 -15.29 4.27
N ILE A 295 -5.01 -14.18 4.33
CA ILE A 295 -5.04 -13.31 5.51
C ILE A 295 -5.67 -14.02 6.72
N ALA A 296 -6.72 -14.82 6.52
CA ALA A 296 -7.33 -15.63 7.57
C ALA A 296 -6.35 -16.66 8.18
N GLN A 297 -5.49 -17.28 7.36
CA GLN A 297 -4.44 -18.16 7.87
C GLN A 297 -3.41 -17.39 8.72
N LEU A 298 -2.99 -16.19 8.28
CA LEU A 298 -2.07 -15.35 9.06
C LEU A 298 -2.68 -14.96 10.41
N SER A 299 -3.89 -14.42 10.41
CA SER A 299 -4.55 -13.90 11.61
C SER A 299 -4.85 -14.98 12.64
N THR A 300 -5.22 -16.19 12.20
CA THR A 300 -5.63 -17.27 13.10
C THR A 300 -4.47 -18.16 13.57
N ARG A 301 -3.37 -18.26 12.81
CA ARG A 301 -2.29 -19.22 13.06
C ARG A 301 -0.96 -18.60 13.51
N LEU A 302 -0.80 -17.28 13.41
CA LEU A 302 0.42 -16.59 13.87
C LEU A 302 0.23 -15.83 15.19
N ARG A 303 -1.00 -15.61 15.63
CA ARG A 303 -1.33 -14.92 16.89
C ARG A 303 -1.49 -15.86 18.11
N MET A 304 -1.20 -17.16 17.93
CA MET A 304 -1.34 -18.14 19.02
C MET A 304 -0.05 -18.19 19.87
#